data_7626c6cb38622f44ad797cd073c9d8bc
#
_entry.id   7626c6cb38622f44ad797cd073c9d8bc
#
_cell.length_a   1.000
_cell.length_b   1.000
_cell.length_c   1.000
_cell.angle_alpha   90.00
_cell.angle_beta   90.00
_cell.angle_gamma   90.00
#
_symmetry.space_group_name_H-M   'P 1'
#
loop_
_entity.id
_entity.type
_entity.pdbx_description
1 polymer ?
#
loop_
_entity_poly.entity_id
_entity_poly.type
_entity_poly.pdbx_seq_one_letter_code
_entity_poly.pdbx_strand_id
1 'polypeptide(L)'
;MLRRLVVCSLALVALGLMTAQAQVTGQIERDAPKLWPPWSQSPSNGFNFTVPQIDNVPDLHGDIVDPQLVVFFAGNQFMATAELMDAFRLEHPDVQRIYWETLPPGILARQIEEGAVVIGNLRIAIAPDIYTAGGKRIRQFEEQKRFDRVEQYAQNRLAIMVRKGNPKKVLSLNDLGRDDVRVSMPNPAWEGVAALITNSYKNAGGEQLVDRIMQKKVKDGTTFLTHIHHRQTPLRIMMGESDAGVVWYTEAKFQKMIGNPIDLVEIPAKQNMTGMYFAGLFKDAPHAQAAREFMDFLMSEKAQAILRKYGFLPPAK
;
A
#
# COMPACT_ATOMS: atom_id res chain seq x y z
N MET A 1 -73.04 29.64 40.00
CA MET A 1 -71.63 29.99 39.78
C MET A 1 -70.78 28.74 39.73
N LEU A 2 -70.56 28.21 38.55
CA LEU A 2 -69.80 26.99 38.35
C LEU A 2 -68.38 27.35 37.86
N ARG A 3 -67.39 27.08 38.67
CA ARG A 3 -65.99 27.13 38.28
C ARG A 3 -65.63 25.82 37.54
N ARG A 4 -65.34 25.90 36.28
CA ARG A 4 -64.78 24.80 35.48
C ARG A 4 -63.28 24.74 35.78
N LEU A 5 -62.83 23.64 36.37
CA LEU A 5 -61.44 23.27 36.41
C LEU A 5 -61.03 22.72 35.05
N VAL A 6 -60.10 23.39 34.39
CA VAL A 6 -59.39 22.87 33.21
C VAL A 6 -58.17 22.10 33.72
N VAL A 7 -58.23 20.79 33.59
CA VAL A 7 -57.08 19.93 33.84
C VAL A 7 -56.22 19.94 32.55
N CYS A 8 -55.09 20.64 32.60
CA CYS A 8 -54.08 20.53 31.56
C CYS A 8 -53.28 19.23 31.80
N SER A 9 -53.57 18.25 30.98
CA SER A 9 -52.70 17.06 30.87
C SER A 9 -51.44 17.43 30.15
N LEU A 10 -50.35 17.59 30.86
CA LEU A 10 -49.03 17.65 30.29
C LEU A 10 -48.62 16.22 29.84
N ALA A 11 -48.79 15.96 28.55
CA ALA A 11 -48.15 14.81 27.95
C ALA A 11 -46.65 15.11 27.85
N LEU A 12 -45.86 14.55 28.72
CA LEU A 12 -44.43 14.45 28.59
C LEU A 12 -44.15 13.53 27.40
N VAL A 13 -43.91 14.14 26.22
CA VAL A 13 -43.28 13.45 25.11
C VAL A 13 -41.82 13.33 25.50
N ALA A 14 -41.45 12.18 26.09
CA ALA A 14 -40.08 11.78 26.21
C ALA A 14 -39.58 11.53 24.78
N LEU A 15 -39.04 12.57 24.09
CA LEU A 15 -38.16 12.41 22.96
C LEU A 15 -36.93 11.68 23.46
N GLY A 16 -36.94 10.36 23.37
CA GLY A 16 -35.74 9.56 23.42
C GLY A 16 -34.84 10.03 22.29
N LEU A 17 -33.89 10.87 22.59
CA LEU A 17 -32.69 11.02 21.81
C LEU A 17 -32.03 9.63 21.77
N MET A 18 -32.48 8.79 20.83
CA MET A 18 -31.62 7.74 20.31
C MET A 18 -30.46 8.47 19.66
N THR A 19 -29.41 8.71 20.42
CA THR A 19 -28.10 8.82 19.85
C THR A 19 -27.90 7.50 19.12
N ALA A 20 -28.16 7.49 17.81
CA ALA A 20 -27.57 6.50 16.95
C ALA A 20 -26.06 6.67 17.12
N GLN A 21 -25.50 6.00 18.12
CA GLN A 21 -24.13 5.59 18.05
C GLN A 21 -24.11 4.74 16.77
N ALA A 22 -23.75 5.36 15.66
CA ALA A 22 -23.18 4.63 14.55
C ALA A 22 -22.02 3.88 15.16
N GLN A 23 -22.28 2.66 15.63
CA GLN A 23 -21.23 1.67 15.70
C GLN A 23 -20.73 1.61 14.28
N VAL A 24 -19.63 2.30 14.02
CA VAL A 24 -18.74 1.95 12.95
C VAL A 24 -18.21 0.59 13.35
N THR A 25 -19.07 -0.43 13.17
CA THR A 25 -18.60 -1.80 13.13
C THR A 25 -17.72 -1.81 11.89
N GLY A 26 -16.41 -1.75 12.10
CA GLY A 26 -15.42 -1.86 11.05
C GLY A 26 -15.38 -3.24 10.39
N GLN A 27 -16.47 -3.95 10.45
CA GLN A 27 -16.80 -5.10 9.64
C GLN A 27 -17.54 -4.59 8.41
N ILE A 28 -16.76 -4.10 7.44
CA ILE A 28 -17.18 -4.22 6.06
C ILE A 28 -17.43 -5.71 5.87
N GLU A 29 -18.69 -6.10 5.70
CA GLU A 29 -19.02 -7.47 5.31
C GLU A 29 -18.20 -7.84 4.08
N ARG A 30 -17.32 -8.79 4.26
CA ARG A 30 -16.31 -9.16 3.27
C ARG A 30 -16.85 -10.30 2.46
N ASP A 31 -17.84 -10.03 1.62
CA ASP A 31 -18.45 -10.98 0.70
C ASP A 31 -17.49 -11.56 -0.35
N ALA A 32 -16.27 -11.03 -0.39
CA ALA A 32 -15.21 -11.52 -1.25
C ALA A 32 -13.92 -11.79 -0.45
N PRO A 33 -13.91 -12.83 0.42
CA PRO A 33 -12.74 -13.11 1.27
C PRO A 33 -11.43 -13.32 0.50
N LYS A 34 -11.52 -13.65 -0.79
CA LYS A 34 -10.35 -13.82 -1.68
C LYS A 34 -9.68 -12.51 -2.07
N LEU A 35 -10.35 -11.37 -1.92
CA LEU A 35 -9.81 -10.04 -2.23
C LEU A 35 -9.08 -9.42 -1.03
N TRP A 36 -9.23 -10.02 0.14
CA TRP A 36 -8.64 -9.52 1.37
C TRP A 36 -7.42 -10.34 1.77
N PRO A 37 -6.34 -9.69 2.14
CA PRO A 37 -5.18 -10.37 2.68
C PRO A 37 -5.55 -11.12 3.97
N PRO A 38 -4.96 -12.32 4.24
CA PRO A 38 -5.22 -13.07 5.46
C PRO A 38 -5.00 -12.29 6.76
N TRP A 39 -4.06 -11.34 6.75
CA TRP A 39 -3.77 -10.46 7.87
C TRP A 39 -4.73 -9.29 8.03
N SER A 40 -5.68 -9.08 7.14
CA SER A 40 -6.74 -8.09 7.33
C SER A 40 -7.72 -8.49 8.43
N GLN A 41 -7.57 -9.67 9.00
CA GLN A 41 -8.16 -10.00 10.28
C GLN A 41 -7.35 -9.26 11.34
N SER A 42 -7.97 -8.24 11.92
CA SER A 42 -7.34 -7.39 12.90
C SER A 42 -6.57 -8.20 13.94
N PRO A 43 -5.28 -7.96 14.13
CA PRO A 43 -4.64 -8.38 15.35
C PRO A 43 -5.35 -7.71 16.53
N SER A 44 -5.34 -8.34 17.66
CA SER A 44 -6.12 -8.02 18.86
C SER A 44 -5.94 -6.60 19.40
N ASN A 45 -4.94 -5.85 18.94
CA ASN A 45 -4.61 -4.53 19.45
C ASN A 45 -4.43 -3.55 18.30
N GLY A 46 -5.37 -2.62 18.14
CA GLY A 46 -5.25 -1.56 17.21
C GLY A 46 -6.25 -1.64 16.07
N PHE A 47 -5.99 -0.90 15.06
CA PHE A 47 -6.95 -0.59 14.05
C PHE A 47 -6.37 -0.87 12.67
N ASN A 48 -7.15 -1.54 11.85
CA ASN A 48 -6.88 -1.73 10.44
C ASN A 48 -7.92 -0.97 9.64
N PHE A 49 -7.49 -0.07 8.79
CA PHE A 49 -8.36 0.77 8.00
C PHE A 49 -7.94 0.79 6.54
N THR A 50 -8.88 0.54 5.63
CA THR A 50 -8.65 0.70 4.20
C THR A 50 -8.87 2.14 3.78
N VAL A 51 -8.12 2.60 2.79
CA VAL A 51 -8.36 3.87 2.10
C VAL A 51 -8.96 3.54 0.73
N PRO A 52 -10.31 3.56 0.59
CA PRO A 52 -10.99 3.07 -0.62
C PRO A 52 -10.59 3.79 -1.90
N GLN A 53 -10.12 5.03 -1.78
CA GLN A 53 -9.63 5.83 -2.90
C GLN A 53 -8.31 5.30 -3.47
N ILE A 54 -7.58 4.49 -2.68
CA ILE A 54 -6.31 3.88 -3.09
C ILE A 54 -6.55 2.47 -3.58
N ASP A 55 -7.15 1.63 -2.75
CA ASP A 55 -7.57 0.26 -3.04
C ASP A 55 -8.41 -0.31 -1.89
N ASN A 56 -8.61 -1.63 -1.87
CA ASN A 56 -9.33 -2.35 -0.82
C ASN A 56 -8.42 -3.08 0.17
N VAL A 57 -7.13 -2.74 0.19
CA VAL A 57 -6.16 -3.30 1.14
C VAL A 57 -6.04 -2.38 2.35
N PRO A 58 -5.92 -2.89 3.58
CA PRO A 58 -5.65 -2.04 4.73
C PRO A 58 -4.37 -1.23 4.56
N ASP A 59 -4.45 0.06 4.86
CA ASP A 59 -3.35 1.01 4.74
C ASP A 59 -2.92 1.63 6.06
N LEU A 60 -3.81 1.61 7.04
CA LEU A 60 -3.59 2.14 8.39
C LEU A 60 -3.72 1.00 9.36
N HIS A 61 -2.72 0.80 10.22
CA HIS A 61 -2.61 -0.40 11.04
C HIS A 61 -2.11 -0.08 12.45
N GLY A 62 -2.54 -0.89 13.42
CA GLY A 62 -1.99 -0.90 14.76
C GLY A 62 -2.56 0.17 15.68
N ASP A 63 -1.78 0.61 16.65
CA ASP A 63 -2.20 1.55 17.70
C ASP A 63 -1.88 2.99 17.29
N ILE A 64 -2.92 3.74 16.91
CA ILE A 64 -2.80 5.16 16.54
C ILE A 64 -2.89 6.10 17.77
N VAL A 65 -3.31 5.59 18.93
CA VAL A 65 -3.61 6.43 20.10
C VAL A 65 -2.36 6.70 20.94
N ASP A 66 -1.61 5.65 21.21
CA ASP A 66 -0.40 5.72 22.05
C ASP A 66 0.67 4.75 21.56
N PRO A 67 1.20 4.96 20.34
CA PRO A 67 2.23 4.09 19.79
C PRO A 67 3.55 4.25 20.52
N GLN A 68 4.35 3.20 20.52
CA GLN A 68 5.76 3.17 20.98
C GLN A 68 6.73 3.15 19.78
N LEU A 69 6.19 2.97 18.57
CA LEU A 69 6.92 3.04 17.30
C LEU A 69 5.93 3.40 16.19
N VAL A 70 6.34 4.31 15.31
CA VAL A 70 5.56 4.73 14.14
C VAL A 70 6.38 4.55 12.87
N VAL A 71 5.89 3.71 11.94
CA VAL A 71 6.59 3.44 10.68
C VAL A 71 5.71 3.73 9.47
N PHE A 72 6.18 4.59 8.59
CA PHE A 72 5.54 4.87 7.31
C PHE A 72 6.19 4.05 6.21
N PHE A 73 5.54 2.96 5.81
CA PHE A 73 6.02 2.09 4.74
C PHE A 73 5.53 2.52 3.36
N ALA A 74 6.39 2.41 2.36
CA ALA A 74 5.98 2.52 0.98
C ALA A 74 4.87 1.50 0.67
N GLY A 75 3.75 1.95 0.09
CA GLY A 75 2.51 1.21 -0.04
C GLY A 75 2.61 -0.16 -0.71
N ASN A 76 3.58 -0.35 -1.59
CA ASN A 76 3.82 -1.65 -2.24
C ASN A 76 4.54 -2.69 -1.37
N GLN A 77 4.72 -2.42 -0.07
CA GLN A 77 5.29 -3.35 0.91
C GLN A 77 4.22 -3.95 1.84
N PHE A 78 2.97 -3.56 1.68
CA PHE A 78 1.84 -3.92 2.54
C PHE A 78 1.78 -5.41 2.91
N MET A 79 2.17 -6.31 1.99
CA MET A 79 2.08 -7.75 2.19
C MET A 79 3.02 -8.31 3.25
N ALA A 80 4.13 -7.62 3.54
CA ALA A 80 5.15 -8.10 4.48
C ALA A 80 5.07 -7.41 5.85
N THR A 81 4.41 -6.26 5.94
CA THR A 81 4.51 -5.38 7.11
C THR A 81 3.96 -6.00 8.39
N ALA A 82 2.80 -6.67 8.32
CA ALA A 82 2.23 -7.30 9.51
C ALA A 82 3.16 -8.37 10.11
N GLU A 83 3.72 -9.26 9.26
CA GLU A 83 4.65 -10.29 9.71
C GLU A 83 5.97 -9.70 10.23
N LEU A 84 6.45 -8.60 9.63
CA LEU A 84 7.62 -7.88 10.15
C LEU A 84 7.34 -7.30 11.54
N MET A 85 6.18 -6.65 11.74
CA MET A 85 5.81 -6.07 13.03
C MET A 85 5.61 -7.12 14.10
N ASP A 86 4.98 -8.25 13.77
CA ASP A 86 4.81 -9.35 14.71
C ASP A 86 6.15 -9.99 15.10
N ALA A 87 7.06 -10.17 14.13
CA ALA A 87 8.39 -10.67 14.39
C ALA A 87 9.24 -9.71 15.24
N PHE A 88 9.10 -8.39 15.02
CA PHE A 88 9.77 -7.37 15.83
C PHE A 88 9.25 -7.37 17.27
N ARG A 89 7.92 -7.41 17.49
CA ARG A 89 7.33 -7.50 18.83
C ARG A 89 7.81 -8.70 19.64
N LEU A 90 8.05 -9.83 18.95
CA LEU A 90 8.57 -11.04 19.61
C LEU A 90 10.01 -10.86 20.10
N GLU A 91 10.83 -10.07 19.41
CA GLU A 91 12.21 -9.78 19.80
C GLU A 91 12.32 -8.60 20.77
N HIS A 92 11.34 -7.69 20.72
CA HIS A 92 11.27 -6.48 21.54
C HIS A 92 9.95 -6.44 22.32
N PRO A 93 9.81 -7.26 23.37
CA PRO A 93 8.55 -7.43 24.12
C PRO A 93 8.10 -6.17 24.88
N ASP A 94 8.96 -5.18 25.03
CA ASP A 94 8.69 -3.85 25.57
C ASP A 94 8.06 -2.88 24.55
N VAL A 95 8.14 -3.19 23.24
CA VAL A 95 7.58 -2.39 22.15
C VAL A 95 6.38 -3.11 21.51
N GLN A 96 5.21 -3.03 22.15
CA GLN A 96 4.03 -3.75 21.70
C GLN A 96 3.04 -2.87 20.91
N ARG A 97 2.96 -1.61 21.24
CA ARG A 97 2.06 -0.66 20.58
C ARG A 97 2.77 -0.01 19.40
N ILE A 98 2.52 -0.53 18.21
CA ILE A 98 3.13 -0.03 16.97
C ILE A 98 2.02 0.48 16.07
N TYR A 99 2.21 1.65 15.48
CA TYR A 99 1.40 2.15 14.39
C TYR A 99 2.21 2.15 13.09
N TRP A 100 1.59 1.70 11.99
CA TRP A 100 2.24 1.82 10.68
C TRP A 100 1.23 2.07 9.57
N GLU A 101 1.71 2.72 8.52
CA GLU A 101 0.94 3.03 7.32
C GLU A 101 1.59 2.38 6.10
N THR A 102 0.78 2.05 5.09
CA THR A 102 1.22 1.50 3.79
C THR A 102 0.68 2.33 2.63
N LEU A 103 0.64 3.64 2.80
CA LEU A 103 0.19 4.58 1.78
C LEU A 103 1.24 4.81 0.68
N PRO A 104 0.83 5.31 -0.50
CA PRO A 104 1.78 5.74 -1.53
C PRO A 104 2.85 6.67 -0.98
N PRO A 105 4.14 6.48 -1.33
CA PRO A 105 5.25 7.26 -0.74
C PRO A 105 5.10 8.77 -0.90
N GLY A 106 4.42 9.24 -1.96
CA GLY A 106 4.15 10.66 -2.15
C GLY A 106 3.12 11.22 -1.17
N ILE A 107 2.13 10.42 -0.77
CA ILE A 107 1.13 10.78 0.25
C ILE A 107 1.81 10.82 1.62
N LEU A 108 2.61 9.80 1.94
CA LEU A 108 3.37 9.76 3.20
C LEU A 108 4.33 10.95 3.33
N ALA A 109 5.05 11.28 2.25
CA ALA A 109 5.94 12.45 2.25
C ALA A 109 5.17 13.75 2.52
N ARG A 110 4.00 13.93 1.90
CA ARG A 110 3.13 15.09 2.13
C ARG A 110 2.61 15.10 3.58
N GLN A 111 2.18 13.95 4.12
CA GLN A 111 1.76 13.83 5.52
C GLN A 111 2.88 14.25 6.48
N ILE A 112 4.13 13.88 6.19
CA ILE A 112 5.30 14.28 6.99
C ILE A 112 5.54 15.80 6.89
N GLU A 113 5.38 16.38 5.72
CA GLU A 113 5.59 17.84 5.48
C GLU A 113 4.46 18.68 6.08
N GLU A 114 3.21 18.22 5.95
CA GLU A 114 2.00 18.95 6.42
C GLU A 114 1.64 18.59 7.89
N GLY A 115 2.28 17.58 8.48
CA GLY A 115 2.04 17.12 9.84
C GLY A 115 0.74 16.33 9.99
N ALA A 116 0.02 16.02 8.91
CA ALA A 116 -1.19 15.18 8.95
C ALA A 116 -1.60 14.70 7.56
N VAL A 117 -2.32 13.57 7.52
CA VAL A 117 -3.11 13.16 6.35
C VAL A 117 -4.61 13.29 6.66
N VAL A 118 -5.39 13.66 5.66
CA VAL A 118 -6.85 13.76 5.74
C VAL A 118 -7.47 12.76 4.76
N ILE A 119 -8.34 11.89 5.27
CA ILE A 119 -9.03 10.87 4.50
C ILE A 119 -10.53 10.97 4.83
N GLY A 120 -11.30 11.60 3.95
CA GLY A 120 -12.69 11.94 4.26
C GLY A 120 -12.77 12.85 5.49
N ASN A 121 -13.46 12.41 6.52
CA ASN A 121 -13.59 13.14 7.80
C ASN A 121 -12.50 12.76 8.83
N LEU A 122 -11.62 11.83 8.49
CA LEU A 122 -10.56 11.38 9.37
C LEU A 122 -9.30 12.22 9.13
N ARG A 123 -8.79 12.84 10.19
CA ARG A 123 -7.50 13.52 10.20
C ARG A 123 -6.53 12.79 11.12
N ILE A 124 -5.42 12.31 10.55
CA ILE A 124 -4.37 11.59 11.27
C ILE A 124 -3.14 12.49 11.35
N ALA A 125 -2.85 12.97 12.54
CA ALA A 125 -1.73 13.86 12.83
C ALA A 125 -0.73 13.13 13.71
N ILE A 126 -0.01 12.19 13.11
CA ILE A 126 1.02 11.41 13.78
C ILE A 126 2.35 11.59 13.05
N ALA A 127 3.43 11.81 13.78
CA ALA A 127 4.76 11.91 13.22
C ALA A 127 5.41 10.53 13.14
N PRO A 128 6.01 10.14 11.99
CA PRO A 128 6.72 8.89 11.91
C PRO A 128 8.10 8.96 12.58
N ASP A 129 8.50 7.84 13.16
CA ASP A 129 9.90 7.61 13.56
C ASP A 129 10.75 7.22 12.35
N ILE A 130 10.16 6.40 11.47
CA ILE A 130 10.82 5.86 10.29
C ILE A 130 9.91 6.06 9.07
N TYR A 131 10.53 6.47 7.97
CA TYR A 131 9.90 6.54 6.66
C TYR A 131 10.64 5.65 5.66
N THR A 132 9.90 4.81 4.92
CA THR A 132 10.48 3.98 3.88
C THR A 132 9.98 4.41 2.49
N ALA A 133 10.90 4.48 1.55
CA ALA A 133 10.59 4.86 0.18
C ALA A 133 11.69 4.42 -0.81
N GLY A 134 11.45 4.66 -2.09
CA GLY A 134 12.49 4.60 -3.11
C GLY A 134 13.51 5.74 -2.98
N GLY A 135 14.73 5.52 -3.47
CA GLY A 135 15.88 6.40 -3.24
C GLY A 135 15.65 7.88 -3.58
N LYS A 136 14.83 8.21 -4.58
CA LYS A 136 14.53 9.61 -4.92
C LYS A 136 13.85 10.35 -3.75
N ARG A 137 12.88 9.70 -3.10
CA ARG A 137 12.14 10.30 -1.98
C ARG A 137 13.00 10.39 -0.72
N ILE A 138 13.79 9.36 -0.45
CA ILE A 138 14.71 9.39 0.70
C ILE A 138 15.74 10.49 0.55
N ARG A 139 16.37 10.63 -0.63
CA ARG A 139 17.33 11.73 -0.88
C ARG A 139 16.74 13.12 -0.65
N GLN A 140 15.47 13.33 -0.98
CA GLN A 140 14.80 14.62 -0.71
C GLN A 140 14.85 15.00 0.78
N PHE A 141 14.62 14.05 1.69
CA PHE A 141 14.70 14.28 3.14
C PHE A 141 16.15 14.27 3.67
N GLU A 142 17.06 13.55 3.03
CA GLU A 142 18.49 13.60 3.35
C GLU A 142 19.10 14.98 3.03
N GLU A 143 18.76 15.56 1.87
CA GLU A 143 19.17 16.93 1.47
C GLU A 143 18.67 17.99 2.48
N GLN A 144 17.50 17.76 3.06
CA GLN A 144 16.93 18.55 4.14
C GLN A 144 17.57 18.24 5.52
N LYS A 145 18.49 17.27 5.59
CA LYS A 145 19.18 16.82 6.81
C LYS A 145 18.22 16.32 7.90
N ARG A 146 17.09 15.74 7.52
CA ARG A 146 16.05 15.29 8.45
C ARG A 146 16.33 13.92 9.05
N PHE A 147 17.12 13.06 8.40
CA PHE A 147 17.42 11.71 8.89
C PHE A 147 18.70 11.68 9.75
N ASP A 148 18.67 10.86 10.79
CA ASP A 148 19.80 10.45 11.61
C ASP A 148 20.54 9.26 10.96
N ARG A 149 19.76 8.32 10.41
CA ARG A 149 20.28 7.10 9.76
C ARG A 149 19.45 6.79 8.52
N VAL A 150 20.11 6.31 7.47
CA VAL A 150 19.46 5.80 6.26
C VAL A 150 20.08 4.46 5.90
N GLU A 151 19.22 3.44 5.65
CA GLU A 151 19.65 2.10 5.25
C GLU A 151 18.91 1.64 4.01
N GLN A 152 19.63 1.04 3.06
CA GLN A 152 19.00 0.26 2.01
C GLN A 152 18.72 -1.15 2.54
N TYR A 153 17.47 -1.53 2.68
CA TYR A 153 17.10 -2.81 3.31
C TYR A 153 16.51 -3.83 2.35
N ALA A 154 16.06 -3.43 1.16
CA ALA A 154 15.47 -4.34 0.19
C ALA A 154 15.59 -3.83 -1.24
N GLN A 155 15.35 -4.73 -2.19
CA GLN A 155 15.15 -4.44 -3.60
C GLN A 155 13.91 -5.18 -4.11
N ASN A 156 13.37 -4.73 -5.24
CA ASN A 156 12.27 -5.40 -5.92
C ASN A 156 12.47 -5.33 -7.43
N ARG A 157 11.95 -6.31 -8.14
CA ARG A 157 11.92 -6.33 -9.60
C ARG A 157 10.47 -6.25 -10.09
N LEU A 158 10.31 -6.05 -11.38
CA LEU A 158 8.98 -6.03 -12.00
C LEU A 158 8.57 -7.43 -12.48
N ALA A 159 7.26 -7.64 -12.60
CA ALA A 159 6.66 -8.80 -13.24
C ALA A 159 5.40 -8.38 -14.00
N ILE A 160 4.99 -9.18 -14.98
CA ILE A 160 3.70 -8.98 -15.63
C ILE A 160 2.66 -9.80 -14.85
N MET A 161 1.65 -9.13 -14.31
CA MET A 161 0.50 -9.76 -13.69
C MET A 161 -0.54 -10.06 -14.77
N VAL A 162 -1.10 -11.26 -14.74
CA VAL A 162 -2.14 -11.73 -15.69
C VAL A 162 -3.21 -12.50 -14.94
N ARG A 163 -4.37 -12.68 -15.57
CA ARG A 163 -5.41 -13.57 -15.05
C ARG A 163 -4.91 -15.01 -15.00
N LYS A 164 -5.34 -15.78 -14.01
CA LYS A 164 -5.00 -17.20 -13.86
C LYS A 164 -5.24 -17.96 -15.17
N GLY A 165 -4.25 -18.77 -15.53
CA GLY A 165 -4.24 -19.51 -16.81
C GLY A 165 -3.84 -18.67 -18.03
N ASN A 166 -3.58 -17.38 -17.85
CA ASN A 166 -3.09 -16.46 -18.90
C ASN A 166 -3.86 -16.57 -20.23
N PRO A 167 -5.18 -16.31 -20.25
CA PRO A 167 -6.03 -16.59 -21.41
C PRO A 167 -5.64 -15.78 -22.64
N LYS A 168 -4.98 -14.63 -22.45
CA LYS A 168 -4.45 -13.80 -23.55
C LYS A 168 -3.05 -14.21 -24.03
N LYS A 169 -2.45 -15.22 -23.40
CA LYS A 169 -1.09 -15.70 -23.74
C LYS A 169 -0.06 -14.55 -23.78
N VAL A 170 -0.09 -13.72 -22.75
CA VAL A 170 0.91 -12.65 -22.55
C VAL A 170 2.16 -13.29 -21.97
N LEU A 171 3.20 -13.44 -22.75
CA LEU A 171 4.45 -14.14 -22.39
C LEU A 171 5.63 -13.17 -22.23
N SER A 172 5.49 -11.94 -22.72
CA SER A 172 6.54 -10.93 -22.72
C SER A 172 5.97 -9.52 -22.62
N LEU A 173 6.84 -8.54 -22.38
CA LEU A 173 6.47 -7.13 -22.41
C LEU A 173 5.95 -6.69 -23.81
N ASN A 174 6.45 -7.30 -24.88
CA ASN A 174 6.00 -7.00 -26.24
C ASN A 174 4.53 -7.35 -26.45
N ASP A 175 4.03 -8.40 -25.80
CA ASP A 175 2.62 -8.80 -25.90
C ASP A 175 1.65 -7.77 -25.33
N LEU A 176 2.11 -6.90 -24.42
CA LEU A 176 1.31 -5.79 -23.90
C LEU A 176 1.01 -4.73 -24.98
N GLY A 177 1.82 -4.70 -26.04
CA GLY A 177 1.59 -3.84 -27.19
C GLY A 177 0.49 -4.35 -28.16
N ARG A 178 -0.01 -5.56 -28.00
CA ARG A 178 -1.07 -6.14 -28.85
C ARG A 178 -2.40 -5.41 -28.67
N ASP A 179 -3.19 -5.32 -29.74
CA ASP A 179 -4.49 -4.62 -29.71
C ASP A 179 -5.55 -5.36 -28.88
N ASP A 180 -5.46 -6.69 -28.82
CA ASP A 180 -6.39 -7.54 -28.09
C ASP A 180 -6.07 -7.69 -26.58
N VAL A 181 -5.02 -7.03 -26.07
CA VAL A 181 -4.59 -7.04 -24.66
C VAL A 181 -4.88 -5.69 -24.03
N ARG A 182 -5.75 -5.65 -23.04
CA ARG A 182 -6.00 -4.44 -22.24
C ARG A 182 -5.02 -4.39 -21.07
N VAL A 183 -4.36 -3.24 -20.89
CA VAL A 183 -3.27 -3.06 -19.93
C VAL A 183 -3.70 -2.17 -18.77
N SER A 184 -3.42 -2.58 -17.53
CA SER A 184 -3.40 -1.69 -16.36
C SER A 184 -1.98 -1.17 -16.16
N MET A 185 -1.81 0.14 -16.11
CA MET A 185 -0.51 0.81 -16.03
C MET A 185 -0.51 1.85 -14.90
N PRO A 186 0.50 1.85 -14.02
CA PRO A 186 0.71 2.92 -13.07
C PRO A 186 0.79 4.27 -13.76
N ASN A 187 0.12 5.29 -13.20
CA ASN A 187 0.08 6.61 -13.82
C ASN A 187 1.41 7.34 -13.63
N PRO A 188 2.12 7.69 -14.73
CA PRO A 188 3.42 8.35 -14.64
C PRO A 188 3.37 9.75 -14.02
N ALA A 189 2.19 10.38 -13.91
CA ALA A 189 2.04 11.70 -13.33
C ALA A 189 2.37 11.73 -11.82
N TRP A 190 2.18 10.59 -11.10
CA TRP A 190 2.40 10.55 -9.64
C TRP A 190 3.00 9.24 -9.12
N GLU A 191 3.02 8.15 -9.91
CA GLU A 191 3.56 6.86 -9.49
C GLU A 191 4.99 6.64 -9.99
N GLY A 192 5.96 6.64 -9.10
CA GLY A 192 7.37 6.50 -9.44
C GLY A 192 7.74 5.17 -10.14
N VAL A 193 6.98 4.11 -9.91
CA VAL A 193 7.18 2.81 -10.58
C VAL A 193 6.90 2.89 -12.09
N ALA A 194 6.06 3.82 -12.52
CA ALA A 194 5.74 4.01 -13.94
C ALA A 194 6.99 4.27 -14.80
N ALA A 195 7.96 5.02 -14.28
CA ALA A 195 9.22 5.28 -14.96
C ALA A 195 10.05 3.99 -15.16
N LEU A 196 10.10 3.12 -14.15
CA LEU A 196 10.79 1.83 -14.24
C LEU A 196 10.11 0.91 -15.25
N ILE A 197 8.78 0.87 -15.25
CA ILE A 197 7.99 0.07 -16.21
C ILE A 197 8.20 0.59 -17.63
N THR A 198 8.16 1.90 -17.85
CA THR A 198 8.42 2.51 -19.16
C THR A 198 9.84 2.17 -19.66
N ASN A 199 10.84 2.21 -18.78
CA ASN A 199 12.19 1.78 -19.13
C ASN A 199 12.26 0.28 -19.49
N SER A 200 11.48 -0.57 -18.80
CA SER A 200 11.37 -1.99 -19.14
C SER A 200 10.75 -2.19 -20.52
N TYR A 201 9.72 -1.41 -20.89
CA TYR A 201 9.16 -1.42 -22.25
C TYR A 201 10.20 -1.00 -23.30
N LYS A 202 10.97 0.06 -22.98
CA LYS A 202 12.05 0.52 -23.85
C LYS A 202 13.13 -0.55 -24.05
N ASN A 203 13.51 -1.25 -22.98
CA ASN A 203 14.48 -2.34 -23.04
C ASN A 203 13.96 -3.56 -23.83
N ALA A 204 12.65 -3.78 -23.89
CA ALA A 204 12.04 -4.91 -24.57
C ALA A 204 11.75 -4.67 -26.05
N GLY A 205 11.25 -3.49 -26.42
CA GLY A 205 10.77 -3.19 -27.77
C GLY A 205 11.07 -1.76 -28.26
N GLY A 206 12.01 -1.08 -27.60
CA GLY A 206 12.40 0.29 -27.96
C GLY A 206 11.31 1.33 -27.72
N GLU A 207 11.51 2.53 -28.26
CA GLU A 207 10.53 3.62 -28.17
C GLU A 207 9.19 3.24 -28.83
N GLN A 208 9.22 2.39 -29.84
CA GLN A 208 8.00 1.93 -30.53
C GLN A 208 7.03 1.21 -29.57
N LEU A 209 7.54 0.36 -28.66
CA LEU A 209 6.71 -0.31 -27.67
C LEU A 209 6.18 0.68 -26.64
N VAL A 210 7.01 1.64 -26.22
CA VAL A 210 6.60 2.71 -25.29
C VAL A 210 5.46 3.52 -25.91
N ASP A 211 5.63 4.03 -27.12
CA ASP A 211 4.60 4.83 -27.82
C ASP A 211 3.31 4.02 -28.03
N ARG A 212 3.46 2.74 -28.38
CA ARG A 212 2.32 1.85 -28.54
C ARG A 212 1.49 1.74 -27.26
N ILE A 213 2.13 1.45 -26.14
CA ILE A 213 1.43 1.20 -24.85
C ILE A 213 1.01 2.52 -24.19
N MET A 214 1.90 3.51 -24.14
CA MET A 214 1.73 4.71 -23.33
C MET A 214 1.07 5.87 -24.07
N GLN A 215 1.02 5.84 -25.41
CA GLN A 215 0.37 6.88 -26.20
C GLN A 215 -0.85 6.32 -26.94
N LYS A 216 -0.64 5.41 -27.90
CA LYS A 216 -1.72 4.90 -28.73
C LYS A 216 -2.78 4.19 -27.93
N LYS A 217 -2.41 3.16 -27.13
CA LYS A 217 -3.37 2.36 -26.35
C LYS A 217 -4.01 3.15 -25.21
N VAL A 218 -3.35 4.16 -24.64
CA VAL A 218 -3.99 5.10 -23.70
C VAL A 218 -5.08 5.90 -24.40
N LYS A 219 -4.78 6.46 -25.57
CA LYS A 219 -5.76 7.20 -26.38
C LYS A 219 -6.95 6.32 -26.80
N ASP A 220 -6.69 5.07 -27.14
CA ASP A 220 -7.70 4.09 -27.58
C ASP A 220 -8.47 3.48 -26.40
N GLY A 221 -8.14 3.83 -25.13
CA GLY A 221 -8.78 3.31 -23.91
C GLY A 221 -8.42 1.86 -23.58
N THR A 222 -7.41 1.27 -24.26
CA THR A 222 -6.96 -0.12 -24.02
C THR A 222 -5.73 -0.22 -23.11
N THR A 223 -5.12 0.91 -22.75
CA THR A 223 -4.24 1.06 -21.58
C THR A 223 -4.91 2.00 -20.59
N PHE A 224 -5.23 1.48 -19.41
CA PHE A 224 -5.81 2.24 -18.30
C PHE A 224 -4.70 2.71 -17.37
N LEU A 225 -4.59 4.02 -17.14
CA LEU A 225 -3.69 4.59 -16.16
C LEU A 225 -4.38 4.63 -14.79
N THR A 226 -3.77 4.04 -13.77
CA THR A 226 -4.36 3.97 -12.42
C THR A 226 -4.59 5.36 -11.84
N HIS A 227 -5.71 5.54 -11.10
CA HIS A 227 -6.10 6.86 -10.61
C HIS A 227 -5.19 7.33 -9.46
N ILE A 228 -4.92 6.47 -8.48
CA ILE A 228 -4.15 6.82 -7.30
C ILE A 228 -2.96 5.87 -7.11
N HIS A 229 -3.20 4.55 -7.16
CA HIS A 229 -2.17 3.55 -6.90
C HIS A 229 -2.30 2.32 -7.79
N HIS A 230 -1.17 1.79 -8.28
CA HIS A 230 -1.10 0.59 -9.11
C HIS A 230 -1.54 -0.70 -8.39
N ARG A 231 -1.71 -0.68 -7.07
CA ARG A 231 -2.32 -1.76 -6.30
C ARG A 231 -3.76 -2.06 -6.71
N GLN A 232 -4.38 -1.19 -7.52
CA GLN A 232 -5.66 -1.47 -8.18
C GLN A 232 -5.55 -2.50 -9.33
N THR A 233 -4.34 -2.75 -9.85
CA THR A 233 -4.13 -3.65 -10.99
C THR A 233 -4.69 -5.06 -10.78
N PRO A 234 -4.46 -5.76 -9.66
CA PRO A 234 -5.05 -7.09 -9.46
C PRO A 234 -6.59 -7.07 -9.48
N LEU A 235 -7.23 -6.06 -8.90
CA LEU A 235 -8.69 -5.92 -8.94
C LEU A 235 -9.18 -5.78 -10.38
N ARG A 236 -8.57 -4.91 -11.17
CA ARG A 236 -8.94 -4.69 -12.57
C ARG A 236 -8.82 -5.96 -13.41
N ILE A 237 -7.77 -6.77 -13.15
CA ILE A 237 -7.58 -8.05 -13.84
C ILE A 237 -8.64 -9.06 -13.40
N MET A 238 -8.94 -9.18 -12.12
CA MET A 238 -9.94 -10.09 -11.59
C MET A 238 -11.36 -9.73 -12.06
N MET A 239 -11.67 -8.45 -12.16
CA MET A 239 -12.94 -7.95 -12.69
C MET A 239 -13.06 -8.02 -14.22
N GLY A 240 -11.96 -8.37 -14.90
CA GLY A 240 -11.92 -8.44 -16.37
C GLY A 240 -11.89 -7.08 -17.07
N GLU A 241 -11.52 -6.02 -16.35
CA GLU A 241 -11.36 -4.67 -16.91
C GLU A 241 -10.01 -4.50 -17.60
N SER A 242 -8.99 -5.23 -17.15
CA SER A 242 -7.68 -5.34 -17.77
C SER A 242 -7.29 -6.82 -17.93
N ASP A 243 -6.47 -7.13 -18.91
CA ASP A 243 -6.01 -8.49 -19.18
C ASP A 243 -4.63 -8.75 -18.55
N ALA A 244 -3.82 -7.69 -18.44
CA ALA A 244 -2.48 -7.71 -17.88
C ALA A 244 -2.07 -6.35 -17.31
N GLY A 245 -1.02 -6.33 -16.49
CA GLY A 245 -0.37 -5.12 -16.03
C GLY A 245 1.02 -5.41 -15.49
N VAL A 246 1.96 -4.49 -15.66
CA VAL A 246 3.28 -4.60 -15.03
C VAL A 246 3.17 -4.00 -13.64
N VAL A 247 3.61 -4.77 -12.65
CA VAL A 247 3.60 -4.43 -11.23
C VAL A 247 4.92 -4.88 -10.59
N TRP A 248 5.11 -4.61 -9.32
CA TRP A 248 6.18 -5.23 -8.58
C TRP A 248 6.00 -6.75 -8.50
N TYR A 249 7.10 -7.49 -8.62
CA TYR A 249 7.08 -8.95 -8.51
C TYR A 249 6.42 -9.43 -7.19
N THR A 250 6.70 -8.73 -6.10
CA THR A 250 6.12 -9.04 -4.78
C THR A 250 4.60 -8.97 -4.78
N GLU A 251 4.02 -7.99 -5.45
CA GLU A 251 2.56 -7.83 -5.54
C GLU A 251 1.93 -8.97 -6.36
N ALA A 252 2.51 -9.31 -7.50
CA ALA A 252 2.02 -10.42 -8.31
C ALA A 252 2.17 -11.78 -7.59
N LYS A 253 3.33 -12.00 -6.95
CA LYS A 253 3.59 -13.20 -6.14
C LYS A 253 2.59 -13.31 -5.00
N PHE A 254 2.35 -12.18 -4.32
CA PHE A 254 1.43 -12.13 -3.19
C PHE A 254 0.01 -12.52 -3.59
N GLN A 255 -0.52 -12.03 -4.71
CA GLN A 255 -1.85 -12.41 -5.20
C GLN A 255 -1.96 -13.94 -5.38
N LYS A 256 -0.91 -14.59 -5.87
CA LYS A 256 -0.86 -16.06 -5.95
C LYS A 256 -0.83 -16.71 -4.57
N MET A 257 -0.06 -16.18 -3.62
CA MET A 257 0.07 -16.72 -2.27
C MET A 257 -1.27 -16.75 -1.52
N ILE A 258 -2.11 -15.74 -1.72
CA ILE A 258 -3.43 -15.64 -1.08
C ILE A 258 -4.54 -16.35 -1.88
N GLY A 259 -4.19 -17.01 -2.98
CA GLY A 259 -5.12 -17.81 -3.79
C GLY A 259 -6.02 -17.02 -4.74
N ASN A 260 -5.73 -15.76 -5.00
CA ASN A 260 -6.44 -14.98 -6.01
C ASN A 260 -6.21 -15.55 -7.42
N PRO A 261 -7.18 -15.40 -8.35
CA PRO A 261 -7.11 -15.95 -9.69
C PRO A 261 -6.15 -15.15 -10.59
N ILE A 262 -4.91 -15.01 -10.13
CA ILE A 262 -3.82 -14.26 -10.75
C ILE A 262 -2.65 -15.19 -11.00
N ASP A 263 -2.01 -15.03 -12.14
CA ASP A 263 -0.69 -15.56 -12.45
C ASP A 263 0.29 -14.43 -12.75
N LEU A 264 1.57 -14.76 -12.72
CA LEU A 264 2.63 -13.83 -13.08
C LEU A 264 3.49 -14.40 -14.21
N VAL A 265 3.99 -13.50 -15.05
CA VAL A 265 5.00 -13.79 -16.07
C VAL A 265 6.25 -13.01 -15.72
N GLU A 266 7.37 -13.72 -15.63
CA GLU A 266 8.65 -13.09 -15.30
C GLU A 266 9.20 -12.29 -16.48
N ILE A 267 9.77 -11.13 -16.19
CA ILE A 267 10.43 -10.28 -17.17
C ILE A 267 11.91 -10.67 -17.20
N PRO A 268 12.50 -10.97 -18.37
CA PRO A 268 13.92 -11.30 -18.47
C PRO A 268 14.80 -10.19 -17.86
N ALA A 269 15.86 -10.57 -17.14
CA ALA A 269 16.71 -9.63 -16.41
C ALA A 269 17.23 -8.46 -17.26
N LYS A 270 17.55 -8.69 -18.52
CA LYS A 270 18.02 -7.64 -19.46
C LYS A 270 16.95 -6.59 -19.79
N GLN A 271 15.67 -6.93 -19.60
CA GLN A 271 14.54 -6.03 -19.87
C GLN A 271 13.95 -5.47 -18.57
N ASN A 272 14.21 -6.13 -17.43
CA ASN A 272 13.65 -5.77 -16.14
C ASN A 272 14.36 -4.56 -15.53
N MET A 273 13.67 -3.89 -14.63
CA MET A 273 14.21 -2.82 -13.79
C MET A 273 14.07 -3.20 -12.34
N THR A 274 15.06 -2.79 -11.53
CA THR A 274 15.08 -3.03 -10.09
C THR A 274 14.85 -1.72 -9.34
N GLY A 275 13.92 -1.74 -8.39
CA GLY A 275 13.71 -0.67 -7.44
C GLY A 275 14.42 -0.98 -6.12
N MET A 276 15.00 0.04 -5.51
CA MET A 276 15.66 -0.03 -4.21
C MET A 276 14.78 0.62 -3.15
N TYR A 277 14.69 -0.01 -1.99
CA TYR A 277 13.97 0.52 -0.83
C TYR A 277 14.93 0.92 0.26
N PHE A 278 14.73 2.11 0.78
CA PHE A 278 15.49 2.69 1.86
C PHE A 278 14.56 2.98 3.03
N ALA A 279 15.08 2.85 4.24
CA ALA A 279 14.45 3.30 5.47
C ALA A 279 15.26 4.47 6.02
N GLY A 280 14.61 5.58 6.34
CA GLY A 280 15.19 6.74 6.98
C GLY A 280 14.63 6.91 8.38
N LEU A 281 15.48 6.89 9.39
CA LEU A 281 15.16 7.23 10.78
C LEU A 281 15.25 8.75 10.95
N PHE A 282 14.15 9.38 11.39
CA PHE A 282 14.14 10.82 11.62
C PHE A 282 14.99 11.22 12.84
N LYS A 283 15.62 12.40 12.79
CA LYS A 283 16.39 12.98 13.91
C LYS A 283 15.49 13.34 15.09
N ASP A 284 14.29 13.78 14.78
CA ASP A 284 13.24 14.19 15.71
C ASP A 284 12.22 13.09 15.97
N ALA A 285 12.60 11.83 15.73
CA ALA A 285 11.75 10.67 15.98
C ALA A 285 11.21 10.66 17.40
N PRO A 286 9.88 10.65 17.62
CA PRO A 286 9.29 10.61 18.95
C PRO A 286 9.74 9.40 19.79
N HIS A 287 9.97 8.27 19.12
CA HIS A 287 10.33 6.99 19.76
C HIS A 287 11.71 6.51 19.27
N ALA A 288 12.72 7.38 19.40
CA ALA A 288 14.05 7.18 18.81
C ALA A 288 14.74 5.87 19.20
N GLN A 289 14.51 5.34 20.39
CA GLN A 289 15.11 4.06 20.82
C GLN A 289 14.47 2.89 20.06
N ALA A 290 13.16 2.76 20.11
CA ALA A 290 12.44 1.70 19.38
C ALA A 290 12.68 1.78 17.88
N ALA A 291 12.81 3.00 17.34
CA ALA A 291 13.12 3.21 15.93
C ALA A 291 14.53 2.71 15.54
N ARG A 292 15.54 2.93 16.37
CA ARG A 292 16.89 2.37 16.15
C ARG A 292 16.87 0.85 16.17
N GLU A 293 16.20 0.27 17.16
CA GLU A 293 16.03 -1.19 17.28
C GLU A 293 15.29 -1.77 16.07
N PHE A 294 14.26 -1.07 15.56
CA PHE A 294 13.56 -1.50 14.35
C PHE A 294 14.43 -1.39 13.09
N MET A 295 15.29 -0.36 12.97
CA MET A 295 16.24 -0.25 11.86
C MET A 295 17.24 -1.41 11.88
N ASP A 296 17.73 -1.79 13.05
CA ASP A 296 18.63 -2.94 13.21
C ASP A 296 17.90 -4.25 12.90
N PHE A 297 16.67 -4.40 13.37
CA PHE A 297 15.81 -5.54 13.04
C PHE A 297 15.58 -5.69 11.53
N LEU A 298 15.29 -4.58 10.80
CA LEU A 298 15.11 -4.63 9.34
C LEU A 298 16.31 -5.22 8.60
N MET A 299 17.51 -5.03 9.13
CA MET A 299 18.75 -5.56 8.56
C MET A 299 19.06 -6.98 9.05
N SER A 300 18.33 -7.50 10.03
CA SER A 300 18.53 -8.85 10.58
C SER A 300 18.15 -9.95 9.58
N GLU A 301 18.76 -11.14 9.75
CA GLU A 301 18.43 -12.30 8.91
C GLU A 301 16.95 -12.68 9.02
N LYS A 302 16.32 -12.49 10.17
CA LYS A 302 14.89 -12.77 10.38
C LYS A 302 13.99 -11.87 9.53
N ALA A 303 14.21 -10.56 9.58
CA ALA A 303 13.47 -9.62 8.74
C ALA A 303 13.74 -9.85 7.25
N GLN A 304 15.01 -10.11 6.89
CA GLN A 304 15.39 -10.42 5.52
C GLN A 304 14.75 -11.73 5.03
N ALA A 305 14.60 -12.74 5.88
CA ALA A 305 13.89 -13.98 5.55
C ALA A 305 12.40 -13.73 5.28
N ILE A 306 11.75 -12.88 6.10
CA ILE A 306 10.36 -12.45 5.86
C ILE A 306 10.25 -11.73 4.53
N LEU A 307 11.11 -10.76 4.24
CA LEU A 307 11.09 -10.03 2.97
C LEU A 307 11.27 -10.97 1.76
N ARG A 308 12.23 -11.90 1.83
CA ARG A 308 12.43 -12.93 0.76
C ARG A 308 11.22 -13.83 0.57
N LYS A 309 10.51 -14.21 1.62
CA LYS A 309 9.26 -14.98 1.55
C LYS A 309 8.25 -14.32 0.63
N TYR A 310 8.11 -13.01 0.70
CA TYR A 310 7.22 -12.23 -0.16
C TYR A 310 7.84 -11.89 -1.53
N GLY A 311 9.12 -12.17 -1.75
CA GLY A 311 9.78 -12.02 -3.05
C GLY A 311 10.63 -10.77 -3.20
N PHE A 312 10.86 -10.03 -2.12
CA PHE A 312 11.87 -8.99 -2.12
C PHE A 312 13.27 -9.59 -2.30
N LEU A 313 14.15 -8.83 -2.91
CA LEU A 313 15.56 -9.15 -3.02
C LEU A 313 16.34 -8.47 -1.87
N PRO A 314 17.46 -9.06 -1.45
CA PRO A 314 18.30 -8.44 -0.42
C PRO A 314 18.81 -7.07 -0.86
N PRO A 315 19.30 -6.23 0.08
CA PRO A 315 19.95 -4.98 -0.27
C PRO A 315 21.15 -5.21 -1.21
N ALA A 316 21.48 -4.22 -2.02
CA ALA A 316 22.69 -4.26 -2.84
C ALA A 316 23.93 -4.30 -1.92
N LYS A 317 24.91 -5.10 -2.31
CA LYS A 317 26.20 -5.14 -1.61
C LYS A 317 27.03 -3.92 -1.97
#